data_6a8d6235d585f0cf3f53aecf7db45236
#
_entry.id   6a8d6235d585f0cf3f53aecf7db45236
#
_cell.length_a   1.000
_cell.length_b   1.000
_cell.length_c   1.000
_cell.angle_alpha   90.00
_cell.angle_beta   90.00
_cell.angle_gamma   90.00
#
_symmetry.space_group_name_H-M   'P 1'
#
loop_
_entity.id
_entity.type
_entity.pdbx_description
1 polymer ?
#
loop_
_entity_poly.entity_id
_entity_poly.type
_entity_poly.pdbx_seq_one_letter_code
_entity_poly.pdbx_strand_id
1 'polypeptide(L)'
;MVPGHDDGPVLITVEYRVPAERAREFAQVMEAMRSFRRREGAVRWDLFRDLATPDRYLEIFVVPSWAEHMRQHARVSVDDQATEARVFAFQQGGAAPVAAHLIAAHTYDGRPPAEPPYAELS
;
A
#
# COMPACT_ATOMS: atom_id res chain seq x y z
N MET A 1 -17.69 5.97 3.43
CA MET A 1 -17.75 5.25 4.72
C MET A 1 -16.47 5.56 5.50
N VAL A 2 -16.62 5.91 6.77
CA VAL A 2 -15.47 6.22 7.63
C VAL A 2 -15.36 5.14 8.71
N PRO A 3 -14.27 4.36 8.75
CA PRO A 3 -14.08 3.36 9.78
C PRO A 3 -13.80 3.99 11.16
N GLY A 4 -14.13 3.25 12.22
CA GLY A 4 -13.72 3.60 13.57
C GLY A 4 -12.22 3.37 13.77
N HIS A 5 -11.66 3.95 14.82
CA HIS A 5 -10.20 3.89 15.10
C HIS A 5 -9.66 2.47 15.15
N ASP A 6 -10.40 1.56 15.78
CA ASP A 6 -9.93 0.19 16.00
C ASP A 6 -10.36 -0.76 14.88
N ASP A 7 -11.12 -0.27 13.90
CA ASP A 7 -11.53 -1.10 12.78
C ASP A 7 -10.32 -1.45 11.92
N GLY A 8 -10.31 -2.68 11.47
CA GLY A 8 -9.23 -3.21 10.65
C GLY A 8 -9.25 -4.73 10.62
N PRO A 9 -8.22 -5.35 10.03
CA PRO A 9 -7.11 -4.72 9.33
C PRO A 9 -7.53 -3.93 8.10
N VAL A 10 -6.68 -3.00 7.69
CA VAL A 10 -6.90 -2.17 6.50
C VAL A 10 -5.89 -2.58 5.44
N LEU A 11 -6.38 -2.87 4.24
CA LEU A 11 -5.56 -3.13 3.06
C LEU A 11 -5.50 -1.86 2.23
N ILE A 12 -4.29 -1.38 1.98
CA ILE A 12 -4.06 -0.24 1.09
C ILE A 12 -3.46 -0.76 -0.20
N THR A 13 -3.99 -0.32 -1.33
CA THR A 13 -3.45 -0.64 -2.64
C THR A 13 -3.06 0.64 -3.36
N VAL A 14 -1.91 0.61 -4.05
CA VAL A 14 -1.48 1.74 -4.88
C VAL A 14 -1.16 1.20 -6.28
N GLU A 15 -1.86 1.69 -7.28
CA GLU A 15 -1.64 1.30 -8.66
C GLU A 15 -0.66 2.26 -9.32
N TYR A 16 0.37 1.69 -9.94
CA TYR A 16 1.38 2.44 -10.70
C TYR A 16 1.35 2.01 -12.16
N ARG A 17 1.62 2.95 -13.05
CA ARG A 17 1.82 2.71 -14.48
C ARG A 17 3.26 3.06 -14.82
N VAL A 18 4.07 2.05 -15.12
CA VAL A 18 5.52 2.20 -15.30
C VAL A 18 5.93 1.66 -16.66
N PRO A 19 6.67 2.44 -17.46
CA PRO A 19 7.17 1.95 -18.76
C PRO A 19 7.97 0.65 -18.58
N ALA A 20 7.80 -0.28 -19.52
CA ALA A 20 8.46 -1.58 -19.45
C ALA A 20 9.98 -1.48 -19.35
N GLU A 21 10.59 -0.51 -20.03
CA GLU A 21 12.02 -0.28 -20.02
C GLU A 21 12.56 0.22 -18.68
N ARG A 22 11.69 0.68 -17.78
CA ARG A 22 12.07 1.15 -16.45
C ARG A 22 11.68 0.18 -15.34
N ALA A 23 11.22 -1.03 -15.69
CA ALA A 23 10.73 -2.00 -14.72
C ALA A 23 11.76 -2.36 -13.64
N ARG A 24 13.02 -2.56 -14.03
CA ARG A 24 14.10 -2.93 -13.10
C ARG A 24 14.41 -1.81 -12.12
N GLU A 25 14.53 -0.59 -12.62
CA GLU A 25 14.76 0.58 -11.77
C GLU A 25 13.62 0.78 -10.79
N PHE A 26 12.38 0.65 -11.26
CA PHE A 26 11.19 0.78 -10.44
C PHE A 26 11.20 -0.24 -9.29
N ALA A 27 11.48 -1.50 -9.60
CA ALA A 27 11.54 -2.55 -8.58
C ALA A 27 12.59 -2.24 -7.50
N GLN A 28 13.75 -1.69 -7.89
CA GLN A 28 14.79 -1.29 -6.96
C GLN A 28 14.35 -0.15 -6.04
N VAL A 29 13.71 0.87 -6.60
CA VAL A 29 13.22 2.01 -5.80
C VAL A 29 12.10 1.56 -4.86
N MET A 30 11.27 0.60 -5.29
CA MET A 30 10.20 0.08 -4.46
C MET A 30 10.70 -0.66 -3.21
N GLU A 31 11.95 -1.11 -3.16
CA GLU A 31 12.53 -1.65 -1.93
C GLU A 31 12.61 -0.58 -0.84
N ALA A 32 12.90 0.66 -1.20
CA ALA A 32 12.87 1.77 -0.25
C ALA A 32 11.43 2.04 0.23
N MET A 33 10.46 1.92 -0.66
CA MET A 33 9.05 2.07 -0.30
C MET A 33 8.61 0.97 0.66
N ARG A 34 9.05 -0.27 0.43
CA ARG A 34 8.78 -1.40 1.34
C ARG A 34 9.27 -1.08 2.75
N SER A 35 10.50 -0.61 2.87
CA SER A 35 11.09 -0.26 4.16
C SER A 35 10.31 0.85 4.84
N PHE A 36 9.91 1.87 4.09
CA PHE A 36 9.08 2.96 4.58
C PHE A 36 7.74 2.44 5.13
N ARG A 37 7.02 1.64 4.33
CA ARG A 37 5.72 1.11 4.75
C ARG A 37 5.84 0.28 6.04
N ARG A 38 6.89 -0.54 6.14
CA ARG A 38 7.11 -1.37 7.33
C ARG A 38 7.43 -0.55 8.58
N ARG A 39 8.28 0.47 8.45
CA ARG A 39 8.56 1.36 9.58
C ARG A 39 7.31 2.07 10.07
N GLU A 40 6.38 2.35 9.17
CA GLU A 40 5.15 3.05 9.49
C GLU A 40 4.01 2.12 9.91
N GLY A 41 4.29 0.85 10.14
CA GLY A 41 3.34 -0.06 10.77
C GLY A 41 2.72 -1.11 9.86
N ALA A 42 3.12 -1.20 8.59
CA ALA A 42 2.61 -2.26 7.72
C ALA A 42 3.11 -3.62 8.20
N VAL A 43 2.17 -4.55 8.38
CA VAL A 43 2.48 -5.93 8.81
C VAL A 43 2.63 -6.85 7.61
N ARG A 44 2.24 -6.40 6.43
CA ARG A 44 2.42 -7.10 5.17
C ARG A 44 2.67 -6.08 4.07
N TRP A 45 3.56 -6.43 3.13
CA TRP A 45 3.83 -5.62 1.95
C TRP A 45 4.17 -6.53 0.79
N ASP A 46 3.59 -6.26 -0.39
CA ASP A 46 3.89 -6.96 -1.62
C ASP A 46 3.79 -6.00 -2.81
N LEU A 47 4.50 -6.34 -3.87
CA LEU A 47 4.41 -5.65 -5.15
C LEU A 47 4.11 -6.67 -6.24
N PHE A 48 3.02 -6.45 -6.98
CA PHE A 48 2.60 -7.33 -8.06
C PHE A 48 2.65 -6.60 -9.39
N ARG A 49 2.90 -7.36 -10.45
CA ARG A 49 2.82 -6.87 -11.83
C ARG A 49 1.66 -7.56 -12.53
N ASP A 50 0.88 -6.80 -13.27
CA ASP A 50 -0.27 -7.33 -14.00
C ASP A 50 0.21 -8.14 -15.20
N LEU A 51 -0.25 -9.39 -15.32
CA LEU A 51 0.13 -10.26 -16.43
C LEU A 51 -0.53 -9.85 -17.74
N ALA A 52 -1.73 -9.26 -17.67
CA ALA A 52 -2.46 -8.82 -18.86
C ALA A 52 -2.02 -7.44 -19.34
N THR A 53 -1.56 -6.59 -18.41
CA THR A 53 -1.14 -5.22 -18.69
C THR A 53 0.22 -4.99 -18.02
N PRO A 54 1.33 -5.34 -18.69
CA PRO A 54 2.64 -5.41 -18.04
C PRO A 54 3.22 -4.10 -17.52
N ASP A 55 2.68 -2.96 -17.90
CA ASP A 55 3.08 -1.66 -17.35
C ASP A 55 2.33 -1.30 -16.07
N ARG A 56 1.35 -2.13 -15.67
CA ARG A 56 0.56 -1.93 -14.46
C ARG A 56 1.14 -2.71 -13.29
N TYR A 57 1.43 -2.00 -12.21
CA TYR A 57 1.91 -2.58 -10.95
C TYR A 57 0.93 -2.27 -9.84
N LEU A 58 0.83 -3.17 -8.88
CA LEU A 58 0.01 -2.98 -7.70
C LEU A 58 0.87 -3.20 -6.45
N GLU A 59 1.07 -2.14 -5.71
CA GLU A 59 1.64 -2.23 -4.37
C GLU A 59 0.50 -2.52 -3.40
N ILE A 60 0.66 -3.50 -2.53
CA ILE A 60 -0.30 -3.74 -1.45
C ILE A 60 0.42 -3.71 -0.11
N PHE A 61 -0.24 -3.15 0.89
CA PHE A 61 0.24 -3.27 2.26
C PHE A 61 -0.93 -3.25 3.24
N VAL A 62 -0.74 -3.91 4.36
CA VAL A 62 -1.77 -4.10 5.38
C VAL A 62 -1.31 -3.46 6.67
N VAL A 63 -2.19 -2.67 7.28
CA VAL A 63 -1.99 -2.09 8.61
C VAL A 63 -3.03 -2.64 9.57
N PRO A 64 -2.70 -2.79 10.87
CA PRO A 64 -3.59 -3.47 11.82
C PRO A 64 -4.92 -2.76 12.05
N SER A 65 -4.97 -1.43 11.93
CA SER A 65 -6.17 -0.66 12.22
C SER A 65 -6.20 0.65 11.45
N TRP A 66 -7.38 1.24 11.36
CA TRP A 66 -7.56 2.57 10.77
C TRP A 66 -6.73 3.63 11.52
N ALA A 67 -6.65 3.53 12.84
CA ALA A 67 -5.84 4.44 13.65
C ALA A 67 -4.37 4.39 13.26
N GLU A 68 -3.84 3.18 13.00
CA GLU A 68 -2.44 3.02 12.55
C GLU A 68 -2.21 3.68 11.20
N HIS A 69 -3.16 3.53 10.27
CA HIS A 69 -3.09 4.16 8.97
C HIS A 69 -3.07 5.70 9.10
N MET A 70 -3.89 6.25 9.96
CA MET A 70 -3.94 7.69 10.19
C MET A 70 -2.65 8.21 10.81
N ARG A 71 -2.02 7.45 11.71
CA ARG A 71 -0.72 7.81 12.26
C ARG A 71 0.37 7.89 11.21
N GLN A 72 0.32 7.02 10.19
CA GLN A 72 1.26 7.07 9.07
C GLN A 72 1.22 8.42 8.36
N HIS A 73 0.02 8.92 8.06
CA HIS A 73 -0.15 10.21 7.40
C HIS A 73 0.42 11.36 8.22
N ALA A 74 0.37 11.25 9.55
CA ALA A 74 0.83 12.31 10.44
C ALA A 74 2.35 12.33 10.61
N ARG A 75 3.05 11.23 10.30
CA ARG A 75 4.48 11.05 10.60
C ARG A 75 5.38 11.01 9.37
N VAL A 76 4.90 11.42 8.21
CA VAL A 76 5.70 11.39 6.98
C VAL A 76 6.87 12.36 7.12
N SER A 77 8.10 11.85 7.10
CA SER A 77 9.31 12.65 7.19
C SER A 77 9.71 13.23 5.83
N VAL A 78 10.71 14.13 5.83
CA VAL A 78 11.27 14.68 4.59
C VAL A 78 11.88 13.55 3.73
N ASP A 79 12.58 12.60 4.35
CA ASP A 79 13.16 11.47 3.63
C ASP A 79 12.07 10.57 3.02
N ASP A 80 10.96 10.37 3.72
CA ASP A 80 9.84 9.59 3.23
C ASP A 80 9.16 10.28 2.04
N GLN A 81 9.03 11.61 2.10
CA GLN A 81 8.51 12.40 0.98
C GLN A 81 9.43 12.29 -0.23
N ALA A 82 10.75 12.30 -0.03
CA ALA A 82 11.71 12.12 -1.11
C ALA A 82 11.58 10.72 -1.74
N THR A 83 11.40 9.69 -0.94
CA THR A 83 11.17 8.33 -1.42
C THR A 83 9.90 8.26 -2.27
N GLU A 84 8.80 8.81 -1.79
CA GLU A 84 7.55 8.86 -2.55
C GLU A 84 7.71 9.61 -3.88
N ALA A 85 8.42 10.73 -3.86
CA ALA A 85 8.66 11.52 -5.08
C ALA A 85 9.44 10.70 -6.11
N ARG A 86 10.46 9.93 -5.69
CA ARG A 86 11.23 9.07 -6.60
C ARG A 86 10.36 7.97 -7.22
N VAL A 87 9.49 7.37 -6.41
CA VAL A 87 8.57 6.35 -6.89
C VAL A 87 7.56 6.95 -7.88
N PHE A 88 6.99 8.08 -7.54
CA PHE A 88 5.96 8.73 -8.37
C PHE A 88 6.53 9.24 -9.70
N ALA A 89 7.83 9.52 -9.75
CA ALA A 89 8.49 9.93 -11.00
C ALA A 89 8.47 8.86 -12.09
N PHE A 90 8.24 7.59 -11.73
CA PHE A 90 8.09 6.50 -12.71
C PHE A 90 6.70 6.47 -13.35
N GLN A 91 5.71 7.15 -12.76
CA GLN A 91 4.32 7.08 -13.22
C GLN A 91 4.17 7.64 -14.63
N GLN A 92 3.60 6.83 -15.53
CA GLN A 92 3.31 7.25 -16.91
C GLN A 92 2.17 8.27 -16.95
N GLY A 93 2.23 9.16 -17.93
CA GLY A 93 1.14 10.09 -18.24
C GLY A 93 0.99 11.25 -17.28
N GLY A 94 1.89 11.40 -16.30
CA GLY A 94 1.87 12.51 -15.35
C GLY A 94 0.72 12.51 -14.35
N ALA A 95 -0.15 11.50 -14.37
CA ALA A 95 -1.20 11.35 -13.38
C ALA A 95 -0.62 10.78 -12.07
N ALA A 96 -1.23 11.11 -10.93
CA ALA A 96 -0.85 10.51 -9.67
C ALA A 96 -1.20 9.01 -9.66
N PRO A 97 -0.43 8.16 -8.93
CA PRO A 97 -0.83 6.78 -8.70
C PRO A 97 -2.20 6.71 -8.00
N VAL A 98 -2.95 5.65 -8.30
CA VAL A 98 -4.31 5.49 -7.77
C VAL A 98 -4.26 4.66 -6.50
N ALA A 99 -4.67 5.23 -5.39
CA ALA A 99 -4.72 4.55 -4.09
C ALA A 99 -6.15 4.15 -3.74
N ALA A 100 -6.30 2.97 -3.14
CA ALA A 100 -7.56 2.49 -2.60
C ALA A 100 -7.35 1.96 -1.19
N HIS A 101 -8.39 2.08 -0.35
CA HIS A 101 -8.38 1.66 1.03
C HIS A 101 -9.53 0.68 1.24
N LEU A 102 -9.21 -0.53 1.66
CA LEU A 102 -10.20 -1.58 1.90
C LEU A 102 -10.11 -2.03 3.36
N ILE A 103 -11.25 -2.25 3.97
CA ILE A 103 -11.31 -2.73 5.34
C ILE A 103 -11.85 -4.16 5.36
N ALA A 104 -11.37 -4.95 6.32
CA ALA A 104 -11.83 -6.33 6.47
C ALA A 104 -13.34 -6.36 6.76
N ALA A 105 -14.11 -6.89 5.81
CA ALA A 105 -15.58 -6.81 5.86
C ALA A 105 -16.17 -7.59 7.04
N HIS A 106 -15.53 -8.72 7.39
CA HIS A 106 -16.06 -9.54 8.50
C HIS A 106 -15.69 -9.00 9.88
N THR A 107 -14.81 -8.02 9.99
CA THR A 107 -14.55 -7.32 11.26
C THR A 107 -15.39 -6.07 11.39
N TYR A 108 -15.87 -5.54 10.27
CA TYR A 108 -16.57 -4.27 10.23
C TYR A 108 -17.98 -4.35 10.79
N ASP A 109 -18.58 -5.54 10.85
CA ASP A 109 -19.92 -5.74 11.41
C ASP A 109 -19.94 -5.81 12.95
N GLY A 110 -18.81 -5.54 13.59
CA GLY A 110 -18.70 -5.56 15.05
C GLY A 110 -18.32 -6.92 15.60
N ARG A 111 -18.05 -7.91 14.77
CA ARG A 111 -17.62 -9.24 15.21
C ARG A 111 -16.11 -9.37 15.02
N PRO A 112 -15.36 -9.73 16.07
CA PRO A 112 -13.94 -10.03 15.88
C PRO A 112 -13.81 -11.29 15.04
N PRO A 113 -12.93 -11.31 14.01
CA PRO A 113 -12.69 -12.52 13.23
C PRO A 113 -11.93 -13.54 14.07
N ALA A 114 -12.15 -14.82 13.78
CA ALA A 114 -11.34 -15.89 14.38
C ALA A 114 -9.89 -15.80 13.92
N GLU A 115 -9.66 -15.34 12.68
CA GLU A 115 -8.33 -15.14 12.09
C GLU A 115 -8.30 -13.83 11.31
N PRO A 116 -7.12 -13.17 11.22
CA PRO A 116 -7.02 -12.00 10.35
C PRO A 116 -7.31 -12.39 8.90
N PRO A 117 -8.06 -11.55 8.14
CA PRO A 117 -8.48 -11.91 6.78
C PRO A 117 -7.31 -12.12 5.81
N TYR A 118 -6.20 -11.43 6.01
CA TYR A 118 -5.02 -11.58 5.15
C TYR A 118 -4.21 -12.85 5.45
N ALA A 119 -4.44 -13.53 6.57
CA ALA A 119 -3.73 -14.78 6.91
C ALA A 119 -4.05 -15.88 5.91
N GLU A 120 -5.23 -15.88 5.33
CA GLU A 120 -5.65 -16.87 4.33
C GLU A 120 -4.99 -16.66 2.98
N LEU A 121 -4.37 -15.49 2.77
CA LEU A 121 -3.71 -15.15 1.52
C LEU A 121 -2.23 -15.55 1.49
N SER A 122 -1.71 -16.01 2.61
CA SER A 122 -0.30 -16.37 2.74
C SER A 122 0.04 -17.74 2.15
#